data_63f6a3e3fe34ab6c6f04efd5a6fe1bdc
#
_entry.id   63f6a3e3fe34ab6c6f04efd5a6fe1bdc
#
_cell.length_a   1.000
_cell.length_b   1.000
_cell.length_c   1.000
_cell.angle_alpha   90.00
_cell.angle_beta   90.00
_cell.angle_gamma   90.00
#
_symmetry.space_group_name_H-M   'P 1'
#
loop_
_entity.id
_entity.type
_entity.pdbx_description
1 polymer ?
#
loop_
_entity_poly.entity_id
_entity_poly.type
_entity_poly.pdbx_seq_one_letter_code
_entity_poly.pdbx_strand_id
1 'polypeptide(L)'
;EFQAAAKAMESGDSHYALALLGRIRTIMKVCVTQVDILETMTPLQFNAFRGYLSSSSGFQSAQFRKVEALLGRRDSKMAGHLPENMQAEIKEITEVNSIWDSFLIYVAGRGFAIPADVLNRPKSLAYESNVAVQDSLLELHRKDAEAAMVAERLLDIDEGIQEWRYRHVKMVERTIGAKMGTGGSSGVQYLASTLFNPVFKDLWEIRSRF
;
A
#
# COMPACT_ATOMS: atom_id res chain seq x y z
N GLU A 1 -1.93 -12.96 -3.84
CA GLU A 1 -3.29 -12.41 -3.81
C GLU A 1 -3.37 -11.08 -4.57
N PHE A 2 -2.49 -10.07 -4.35
CA PHE A 2 -2.54 -8.78 -5.04
C PHE A 2 -2.48 -8.91 -6.57
N GLN A 3 -1.56 -9.72 -7.08
CA GLN A 3 -1.45 -9.96 -8.54
C GLN A 3 -2.68 -10.68 -9.11
N ALA A 4 -3.27 -11.59 -8.36
CA ALA A 4 -4.50 -12.28 -8.77
C ALA A 4 -5.69 -11.32 -8.77
N ALA A 5 -5.81 -10.44 -7.77
CA ALA A 5 -6.85 -9.41 -7.71
C ALA A 5 -6.72 -8.41 -8.89
N ALA A 6 -5.49 -7.99 -9.21
CA ALA A 6 -5.21 -7.14 -10.37
C ALA A 6 -5.70 -7.79 -11.68
N LYS A 7 -5.34 -9.06 -11.92
CA LYS A 7 -5.79 -9.80 -13.11
C LYS A 7 -7.31 -10.00 -13.16
N ALA A 8 -7.95 -10.27 -12.02
CA ALA A 8 -9.41 -10.39 -11.95
C ALA A 8 -10.10 -9.07 -12.34
N MET A 9 -9.58 -7.94 -11.86
CA MET A 9 -10.08 -6.62 -12.26
C MET A 9 -9.86 -6.36 -13.76
N GLU A 10 -8.66 -6.61 -14.28
CA GLU A 10 -8.36 -6.42 -15.71
C GLU A 10 -9.22 -7.29 -16.63
N SER A 11 -9.63 -8.47 -16.18
CA SER A 11 -10.57 -9.35 -16.91
C SER A 11 -12.04 -9.01 -16.70
N GLY A 12 -12.37 -8.03 -15.85
CA GLY A 12 -13.73 -7.65 -15.52
C GLY A 12 -14.47 -8.61 -14.56
N ASP A 13 -13.75 -9.56 -13.94
CA ASP A 13 -14.31 -10.50 -12.96
C ASP A 13 -14.42 -9.84 -11.57
N SER A 14 -15.47 -9.06 -11.38
CA SER A 14 -15.74 -8.35 -10.12
C SER A 14 -15.91 -9.31 -8.95
N HIS A 15 -16.57 -10.44 -9.16
CA HIS A 15 -16.85 -11.41 -8.09
C HIS A 15 -15.54 -12.00 -7.54
N TYR A 16 -14.65 -12.42 -8.42
CA TYR A 16 -13.36 -12.97 -8.01
C TYR A 16 -12.45 -11.87 -7.43
N ALA A 17 -12.45 -10.67 -8.01
CA ALA A 17 -11.74 -9.52 -7.46
C ALA A 17 -12.18 -9.21 -6.02
N LEU A 18 -13.49 -9.14 -5.74
CA LEU A 18 -14.04 -8.90 -4.41
C LEU A 18 -13.63 -9.99 -3.40
N ALA A 19 -13.63 -11.26 -3.81
CA ALA A 19 -13.21 -12.37 -2.96
C ALA A 19 -11.73 -12.25 -2.57
N LEU A 20 -10.86 -11.94 -3.54
CA LEU A 20 -9.42 -11.78 -3.31
C LEU A 20 -9.10 -10.55 -2.46
N LEU A 21 -9.71 -9.39 -2.76
CA LEU A 21 -9.56 -8.16 -1.97
C LEU A 21 -10.06 -8.35 -0.54
N GLY A 22 -11.18 -9.06 -0.35
CA GLY A 22 -11.68 -9.43 0.97
C GLY A 22 -10.71 -10.29 1.77
N ARG A 23 -10.02 -11.22 1.11
CA ARG A 23 -8.96 -12.04 1.73
C ARG A 23 -7.74 -11.21 2.10
N ILE A 24 -7.29 -10.31 1.20
CA ILE A 24 -6.18 -9.38 1.47
C ILE A 24 -6.51 -8.53 2.71
N ARG A 25 -7.71 -7.96 2.79
CA ARG A 25 -8.18 -7.21 3.95
C ARG A 25 -8.10 -8.02 5.24
N THR A 26 -8.51 -9.29 5.20
CA THR A 26 -8.45 -10.19 6.37
C THR A 26 -7.00 -10.47 6.78
N ILE A 27 -6.10 -10.70 5.83
CA ILE A 27 -4.66 -10.86 6.09
C ILE A 27 -4.08 -9.59 6.73
N MET A 28 -4.45 -8.40 6.23
CA MET A 28 -4.02 -7.12 6.82
C MET A 28 -4.44 -7.00 8.28
N LYS A 29 -5.67 -7.38 8.65
CA LYS A 29 -6.12 -7.39 10.04
C LYS A 29 -5.26 -8.30 10.92
N VAL A 30 -4.86 -9.46 10.43
CA VAL A 30 -3.94 -10.35 11.15
C VAL A 30 -2.58 -9.66 11.34
N CYS A 31 -2.05 -8.99 10.32
CA CYS A 31 -0.77 -8.27 10.43
C CYS A 31 -0.85 -7.13 11.46
N VAL A 32 -1.97 -6.38 11.51
CA VAL A 32 -2.19 -5.34 12.52
C VAL A 32 -2.23 -5.94 13.93
N THR A 33 -2.98 -7.03 14.12
CA THR A 33 -3.10 -7.72 15.42
C THR A 33 -1.76 -8.29 15.90
N GLN A 34 -0.87 -8.72 14.99
CA GLN A 34 0.46 -9.20 15.38
C GLN A 34 1.33 -8.13 16.04
N VAL A 35 1.07 -6.86 15.78
CA VAL A 35 1.77 -5.75 16.47
C VAL A 35 1.48 -5.78 17.97
N ASP A 36 0.27 -6.19 18.39
CA ASP A 36 -0.10 -6.31 19.81
C ASP A 36 0.84 -7.26 20.56
N ILE A 37 1.26 -8.35 19.92
CA ILE A 37 2.21 -9.30 20.51
C ILE A 37 3.56 -8.63 20.73
N LEU A 38 4.05 -7.88 19.74
CA LEU A 38 5.33 -7.17 19.84
C LEU A 38 5.29 -6.07 20.90
N GLU A 39 4.13 -5.42 21.09
CA GLU A 39 3.91 -4.36 22.10
C GLU A 39 3.92 -4.88 23.53
N THR A 40 3.85 -6.20 23.76
CA THR A 40 4.01 -6.79 25.10
C THR A 40 5.45 -6.71 25.59
N MET A 41 6.41 -6.52 24.69
CA MET A 41 7.83 -6.42 25.04
C MET A 41 8.15 -5.08 25.69
N THR A 42 8.78 -5.13 26.87
CA THR A 42 9.23 -3.92 27.55
C THR A 42 10.52 -3.37 26.93
N PRO A 43 10.81 -2.06 27.09
CA PRO A 43 12.08 -1.47 26.63
C PRO A 43 13.33 -2.19 27.16
N LEU A 44 13.30 -2.68 28.40
CA LEU A 44 14.43 -3.43 28.98
C LEU A 44 14.62 -4.78 28.31
N GLN A 45 13.54 -5.51 28.03
CA GLN A 45 13.61 -6.79 27.32
C GLN A 45 14.16 -6.59 25.91
N PHE A 46 13.68 -5.57 25.19
CA PHE A 46 14.20 -5.25 23.87
C PHE A 46 15.69 -4.88 23.91
N ASN A 47 16.11 -4.03 24.84
CA ASN A 47 17.49 -3.60 24.98
C ASN A 47 18.45 -4.77 25.30
N ALA A 48 17.97 -5.82 25.96
CA ALA A 48 18.78 -7.00 26.29
C ALA A 48 19.31 -7.73 25.03
N PHE A 49 18.60 -7.68 23.91
CA PHE A 49 19.04 -8.33 22.68
C PHE A 49 19.27 -7.35 21.52
N ARG A 50 18.93 -6.06 21.67
CA ARG A 50 19.09 -5.05 20.61
C ARG A 50 20.48 -5.05 19.99
N GLY A 51 21.51 -5.24 20.77
CA GLY A 51 22.89 -5.30 20.30
C GLY A 51 23.16 -6.43 19.29
N TYR A 52 22.43 -7.53 19.38
CA TYR A 52 22.53 -8.66 18.45
C TYR A 52 21.86 -8.41 17.11
N LEU A 53 20.98 -7.41 17.01
CA LEU A 53 20.32 -7.04 15.75
C LEU A 53 21.31 -6.34 14.77
N SER A 54 22.44 -5.86 15.26
CA SER A 54 23.45 -5.17 14.45
C SER A 54 22.82 -4.04 13.61
N SER A 55 23.03 -4.07 12.29
CA SER A 55 22.46 -3.12 11.33
C SER A 55 21.10 -3.54 10.76
N SER A 56 20.46 -4.61 11.29
CA SER A 56 19.15 -5.07 10.80
C SER A 56 18.10 -3.99 10.91
N SER A 57 17.34 -3.80 9.84
CA SER A 57 16.34 -2.74 9.75
C SER A 57 15.12 -3.19 8.93
N GLY A 58 13.95 -2.68 9.26
CA GLY A 58 12.74 -2.84 8.45
C GLY A 58 12.88 -2.30 7.02
N PHE A 59 13.84 -1.40 6.77
CA PHE A 59 14.21 -0.98 5.42
C PHE A 59 14.70 -2.13 4.54
N GLN A 60 15.26 -3.18 5.13
CA GLN A 60 15.75 -4.36 4.42
C GLN A 60 14.64 -5.36 4.06
N SER A 61 13.39 -5.08 4.41
CA SER A 61 12.26 -5.92 4.04
C SER A 61 11.90 -5.76 2.57
N ALA A 62 12.48 -6.60 1.71
CA ALA A 62 12.14 -6.66 0.29
C ALA A 62 10.65 -6.99 0.07
N GLN A 63 10.05 -7.84 0.91
CA GLN A 63 8.63 -8.19 0.82
C GLN A 63 7.72 -6.98 1.00
N PHE A 64 8.01 -6.12 1.98
CA PHE A 64 7.22 -4.90 2.18
C PHE A 64 7.35 -3.95 0.98
N ARG A 65 8.57 -3.81 0.42
CA ARG A 65 8.79 -3.01 -0.80
C ARG A 65 8.05 -3.56 -2.01
N LYS A 66 7.99 -4.89 -2.16
CA LYS A 66 7.18 -5.53 -3.22
C LYS A 66 5.70 -5.21 -3.05
N VAL A 67 5.17 -5.26 -1.83
CA VAL A 67 3.77 -4.87 -1.57
C VAL A 67 3.53 -3.41 -1.94
N GLU A 68 4.39 -2.48 -1.52
CA GLU A 68 4.27 -1.07 -1.88
C GLU A 68 4.31 -0.85 -3.40
N ALA A 69 5.20 -1.58 -4.11
CA ALA A 69 5.29 -1.53 -5.56
C ALA A 69 4.03 -2.08 -6.25
N LEU A 70 3.49 -3.21 -5.78
CA LEU A 70 2.24 -3.80 -6.29
C LEU A 70 1.04 -2.85 -6.11
N LEU A 71 1.03 -2.11 -5.02
CA LEU A 71 -0.02 -1.12 -4.74
C LEU A 71 0.07 0.14 -5.62
N GLY A 72 1.23 0.43 -6.18
CA GLY A 72 1.42 1.58 -7.08
C GLY A 72 2.45 2.60 -6.62
N ARG A 73 3.18 2.34 -5.54
CA ARG A 73 4.30 3.19 -5.17
C ARG A 73 5.43 3.06 -6.20
N ARG A 74 5.86 4.19 -6.74
CA ARG A 74 6.87 4.29 -7.82
C ARG A 74 7.99 5.25 -7.43
N ASP A 75 8.56 5.05 -6.25
CA ASP A 75 9.71 5.82 -5.77
C ASP A 75 10.99 5.08 -6.16
N SER A 76 11.83 5.70 -7.01
CA SER A 76 13.08 5.13 -7.47
C SER A 76 14.07 4.80 -6.34
N LYS A 77 13.93 5.45 -5.18
CA LYS A 77 14.77 5.23 -4.00
C LYS A 77 14.26 4.13 -3.07
N MET A 78 13.05 3.61 -3.31
CA MET A 78 12.40 2.67 -2.38
C MET A 78 13.16 1.35 -2.20
N ALA A 79 13.99 0.97 -3.16
CA ALA A 79 14.73 -0.29 -3.16
C ALA A 79 16.27 -0.11 -3.09
N GLY A 80 16.79 1.11 -3.14
CA GLY A 80 18.21 1.39 -3.32
C GLY A 80 19.15 0.85 -2.22
N HIS A 81 18.60 0.46 -1.08
CA HIS A 81 19.33 -0.14 0.05
C HIS A 81 19.23 -1.68 0.10
N LEU A 82 18.52 -2.29 -0.84
CA LEU A 82 18.37 -3.74 -0.94
C LEU A 82 19.49 -4.36 -1.81
N PRO A 83 19.76 -5.66 -1.67
CA PRO A 83 20.62 -6.41 -2.60
C PRO A 83 20.15 -6.28 -4.05
N GLU A 84 21.10 -6.31 -4.99
CA GLU A 84 20.83 -6.07 -6.43
C GLU A 84 19.75 -6.99 -7.02
N ASN A 85 19.75 -8.27 -6.65
CA ASN A 85 18.72 -9.22 -7.11
C ASN A 85 17.32 -8.82 -6.64
N MET A 86 17.19 -8.29 -5.41
CA MET A 86 15.90 -7.80 -4.89
C MET A 86 15.50 -6.46 -5.51
N GLN A 87 16.48 -5.60 -5.84
CA GLN A 87 16.22 -4.37 -6.58
C GLN A 87 15.66 -4.68 -7.97
N ALA A 88 16.24 -5.67 -8.67
CA ALA A 88 15.78 -6.11 -9.99
C ALA A 88 14.32 -6.59 -9.94
N GLU A 89 13.97 -7.44 -8.97
CA GLU A 89 12.60 -7.93 -8.80
C GLU A 89 11.59 -6.78 -8.53
N ILE A 90 11.97 -5.80 -7.72
CA ILE A 90 11.10 -4.64 -7.45
C ILE A 90 10.96 -3.78 -8.70
N LYS A 91 12.03 -3.59 -9.46
CA LYS A 91 12.00 -2.88 -10.72
C LYS A 91 11.02 -3.53 -11.71
N GLU A 92 11.08 -4.84 -11.90
CA GLU A 92 10.13 -5.57 -12.74
C GLU A 92 8.68 -5.32 -12.31
N ILE A 93 8.40 -5.34 -11.00
CA ILE A 93 7.05 -5.03 -10.48
C ILE A 93 6.64 -3.58 -10.80
N THR A 94 7.58 -2.64 -10.79
CA THR A 94 7.27 -1.24 -11.08
C THR A 94 7.07 -0.93 -12.56
N GLU A 95 7.48 -1.79 -13.45
CA GLU A 95 7.32 -1.64 -14.92
C GLU A 95 5.98 -2.16 -15.45
N VAL A 96 5.22 -2.88 -14.62
CA VAL A 96 3.89 -3.40 -14.96
C VAL A 96 2.78 -2.67 -14.22
N ASN A 97 1.52 -2.97 -14.58
CA ASN A 97 0.36 -2.40 -13.91
C ASN A 97 0.41 -2.66 -12.40
N SER A 98 0.17 -1.61 -11.63
CA SER A 98 -0.14 -1.72 -10.21
C SER A 98 -1.60 -2.14 -10.01
N ILE A 99 -1.98 -2.44 -8.78
CA ILE A 99 -3.38 -2.72 -8.47
C ILE A 99 -4.28 -1.51 -8.75
N TRP A 100 -3.75 -0.29 -8.60
CA TRP A 100 -4.45 0.93 -8.97
C TRP A 100 -4.65 1.05 -10.49
N ASP A 101 -3.61 0.74 -11.29
CA ASP A 101 -3.73 0.70 -12.74
C ASP A 101 -4.78 -0.31 -13.20
N SER A 102 -4.75 -1.52 -12.63
CA SER A 102 -5.70 -2.58 -12.95
C SER A 102 -7.13 -2.19 -12.57
N PHE A 103 -7.30 -1.46 -11.45
CA PHE A 103 -8.60 -0.91 -11.07
C PHE A 103 -9.08 0.15 -12.07
N LEU A 104 -8.22 1.06 -12.53
CA LEU A 104 -8.61 2.07 -13.54
C LEU A 104 -8.96 1.42 -14.89
N ILE A 105 -8.26 0.35 -15.29
CA ILE A 105 -8.61 -0.46 -16.46
C ILE A 105 -9.98 -1.10 -16.27
N TYR A 106 -10.25 -1.67 -15.10
CA TYR A 106 -11.56 -2.22 -14.74
C TYR A 106 -12.67 -1.18 -14.84
N VAL A 107 -12.46 0.02 -14.27
CA VAL A 107 -13.40 1.14 -14.31
C VAL A 107 -13.72 1.53 -15.78
N ALA A 108 -12.68 1.65 -16.61
CA ALA A 108 -12.82 1.94 -18.04
C ALA A 108 -13.59 0.82 -18.77
N GLY A 109 -13.31 -0.44 -18.46
CA GLY A 109 -14.01 -1.61 -19.01
C GLY A 109 -15.50 -1.67 -18.63
N ARG A 110 -15.90 -1.03 -17.53
CA ARG A 110 -17.29 -0.86 -17.09
C ARG A 110 -18.00 0.33 -17.77
N GLY A 111 -17.30 1.04 -18.66
CA GLY A 111 -17.86 2.15 -19.44
C GLY A 111 -17.73 3.53 -18.81
N PHE A 112 -16.97 3.67 -17.73
CA PHE A 112 -16.67 4.97 -17.13
C PHE A 112 -15.42 5.60 -17.76
N ALA A 113 -15.46 6.91 -18.00
CA ALA A 113 -14.41 7.63 -18.74
C ALA A 113 -13.15 7.81 -17.93
N ILE A 114 -12.11 7.02 -18.23
CA ILE A 114 -10.75 7.24 -17.67
C ILE A 114 -9.89 7.88 -18.76
N PRO A 115 -9.19 9.01 -18.48
CA PRO A 115 -8.34 9.68 -19.46
C PRO A 115 -7.28 8.75 -20.06
N ALA A 116 -7.07 8.82 -21.37
CA ALA A 116 -6.16 7.94 -22.09
C ALA A 116 -4.70 8.12 -21.66
N ASP A 117 -4.30 9.33 -21.30
CA ASP A 117 -2.96 9.64 -20.77
C ASP A 117 -2.73 8.99 -19.40
N VAL A 118 -3.78 8.88 -18.56
CA VAL A 118 -3.75 8.16 -17.30
C VAL A 118 -3.56 6.65 -17.53
N LEU A 119 -4.37 6.06 -18.42
CA LEU A 119 -4.29 4.63 -18.74
C LEU A 119 -2.97 4.24 -19.40
N ASN A 120 -2.43 5.10 -20.26
CA ASN A 120 -1.23 4.82 -21.06
C ASN A 120 0.07 5.40 -20.48
N ARG A 121 0.03 5.98 -19.27
CA ARG A 121 1.25 6.50 -18.64
C ARG A 121 2.30 5.40 -18.47
N PRO A 122 3.60 5.71 -18.51
CA PRO A 122 4.66 4.77 -18.15
C PRO A 122 4.44 4.24 -16.73
N LYS A 123 4.37 2.91 -16.57
CA LYS A 123 4.02 2.29 -15.28
C LYS A 123 5.10 2.47 -14.22
N SER A 124 6.32 2.76 -14.64
CA SER A 124 7.44 3.13 -13.74
C SER A 124 7.28 4.50 -13.08
N LEU A 125 6.36 5.33 -13.55
CA LEU A 125 6.06 6.64 -12.95
C LEU A 125 4.93 6.52 -11.93
N ALA A 126 5.04 7.29 -10.83
CA ALA A 126 3.98 7.40 -9.85
C ALA A 126 2.69 7.93 -10.48
N TYR A 127 1.56 7.44 -9.98
CA TYR A 127 0.26 7.99 -10.32
C TYR A 127 0.07 9.33 -9.58
N GLU A 128 -0.35 10.35 -10.30
CA GLU A 128 -0.75 11.64 -9.73
C GLU A 128 -2.28 11.71 -9.70
N SER A 129 -2.82 12.26 -8.61
CA SER A 129 -4.27 12.44 -8.43
C SER A 129 -4.88 13.23 -9.60
N ASN A 130 -6.04 12.81 -10.10
CA ASN A 130 -6.63 13.34 -11.33
C ASN A 130 -8.13 13.60 -11.18
N VAL A 131 -8.54 14.85 -11.38
CA VAL A 131 -9.94 15.28 -11.20
C VAL A 131 -10.90 14.55 -12.14
N ALA A 132 -10.50 14.26 -13.39
CA ALA A 132 -11.36 13.53 -14.32
C ALA A 132 -11.55 12.06 -13.88
N VAL A 133 -10.53 11.44 -13.28
CA VAL A 133 -10.66 10.12 -12.64
C VAL A 133 -11.63 10.20 -11.47
N GLN A 134 -11.50 11.21 -10.61
CA GLN A 134 -12.42 11.42 -9.48
C GLN A 134 -13.87 11.57 -9.92
N ASP A 135 -14.13 12.34 -10.99
CA ASP A 135 -15.47 12.50 -11.54
C ASP A 135 -16.06 11.16 -12.00
N SER A 136 -15.26 10.36 -12.68
CA SER A 136 -15.65 9.01 -13.11
C SER A 136 -15.89 8.06 -11.94
N LEU A 137 -15.10 8.16 -10.87
CA LEU A 137 -15.31 7.37 -9.65
C LEU A 137 -16.59 7.77 -8.91
N LEU A 138 -16.93 9.06 -8.87
CA LEU A 138 -18.22 9.52 -8.33
C LEU A 138 -19.39 8.99 -9.13
N GLU A 139 -19.29 9.01 -10.46
CA GLU A 139 -20.31 8.44 -11.33
C GLU A 139 -20.46 6.94 -11.13
N LEU A 140 -19.33 6.21 -11.04
CA LEU A 140 -19.29 4.78 -10.74
C LEU A 140 -20.05 4.44 -9.46
N HIS A 141 -19.78 5.15 -8.36
CA HIS A 141 -20.46 4.92 -7.08
C HIS A 141 -21.97 5.13 -7.16
N ARG A 142 -22.44 6.02 -8.04
CA ARG A 142 -23.88 6.29 -8.23
C ARG A 142 -24.58 5.30 -9.15
N LYS A 143 -23.85 4.72 -10.11
CA LYS A 143 -24.46 3.96 -11.21
C LYS A 143 -24.12 2.46 -11.20
N ASP A 144 -23.06 2.05 -10.55
CA ASP A 144 -22.58 0.66 -10.55
C ASP A 144 -22.18 0.21 -9.14
N ALA A 145 -23.15 -0.36 -8.44
CA ALA A 145 -22.96 -0.79 -7.05
C ALA A 145 -21.88 -1.89 -6.91
N GLU A 146 -21.72 -2.76 -7.92
CA GLU A 146 -20.73 -3.82 -7.91
C GLU A 146 -19.31 -3.24 -8.03
N ALA A 147 -19.10 -2.33 -8.99
CA ALA A 147 -17.83 -1.65 -9.16
C ALA A 147 -17.51 -0.72 -7.97
N ALA A 148 -18.52 -0.07 -7.38
CA ALA A 148 -18.36 0.69 -6.16
C ALA A 148 -17.85 -0.19 -5.00
N MET A 149 -18.35 -1.43 -4.86
CA MET A 149 -17.85 -2.37 -3.85
C MET A 149 -16.39 -2.75 -4.08
N VAL A 150 -15.91 -2.85 -5.32
CA VAL A 150 -14.47 -3.07 -5.59
C VAL A 150 -13.65 -1.86 -5.13
N ALA A 151 -14.11 -0.63 -5.42
CA ALA A 151 -13.48 0.60 -4.94
C ALA A 151 -13.41 0.66 -3.40
N GLU A 152 -14.51 0.32 -2.70
CA GLU A 152 -14.56 0.26 -1.25
C GLU A 152 -13.58 -0.78 -0.67
N ARG A 153 -13.41 -1.93 -1.32
CA ARG A 153 -12.41 -2.93 -0.89
C ARG A 153 -10.98 -2.43 -1.04
N LEU A 154 -10.68 -1.66 -2.07
CA LEU A 154 -9.37 -1.01 -2.21
C LEU A 154 -9.16 0.02 -1.09
N LEU A 155 -10.19 0.79 -0.76
CA LEU A 155 -10.14 1.74 0.34
C LEU A 155 -9.92 1.05 1.70
N ASP A 156 -10.64 -0.06 1.98
CA ASP A 156 -10.42 -0.90 3.17
C ASP A 156 -8.96 -1.37 3.29
N ILE A 157 -8.31 -1.70 2.17
CA ILE A 157 -6.91 -2.15 2.14
C ILE A 157 -5.98 -0.97 2.45
N ASP A 158 -6.22 0.19 1.86
CA ASP A 158 -5.43 1.39 2.10
C ASP A 158 -5.52 1.84 3.57
N GLU A 159 -6.74 1.85 4.13
CA GLU A 159 -6.96 2.11 5.56
C GLU A 159 -6.18 1.11 6.42
N GLY A 160 -6.24 -0.18 6.13
CA GLY A 160 -5.50 -1.21 6.86
C GLY A 160 -3.98 -1.02 6.82
N ILE A 161 -3.43 -0.54 5.69
CA ILE A 161 -2.01 -0.21 5.58
C ILE A 161 -1.66 1.01 6.46
N GLN A 162 -2.50 2.03 6.47
CA GLN A 162 -2.30 3.22 7.30
C GLN A 162 -2.42 2.88 8.79
N GLU A 163 -3.38 2.04 9.18
CA GLU A 163 -3.52 1.51 10.52
C GLU A 163 -2.27 0.74 10.96
N TRP A 164 -1.78 -0.18 10.11
CA TRP A 164 -0.55 -0.92 10.38
C TRP A 164 0.66 0.00 10.57
N ARG A 165 0.81 1.02 9.71
CA ARG A 165 1.89 2.02 9.84
C ARG A 165 1.79 2.76 11.17
N TYR A 166 0.59 3.22 11.54
CA TYR A 166 0.37 3.92 12.80
C TYR A 166 0.73 3.04 14.00
N ARG A 167 0.24 1.81 14.03
CA ARG A 167 0.54 0.85 15.09
C ARG A 167 2.05 0.56 15.17
N HIS A 168 2.70 0.38 14.04
CA HIS A 168 4.14 0.18 13.98
C HIS A 168 4.91 1.39 14.54
N VAL A 169 4.54 2.62 14.18
CA VAL A 169 5.15 3.84 14.74
C VAL A 169 5.02 3.85 16.26
N LYS A 170 3.83 3.57 16.79
CA LYS A 170 3.59 3.57 18.25
C LYS A 170 4.34 2.46 18.97
N MET A 171 4.42 1.28 18.38
CA MET A 171 5.24 0.18 18.90
C MET A 171 6.72 0.58 19.00
N VAL A 172 7.28 1.19 17.95
CA VAL A 172 8.68 1.65 17.94
C VAL A 172 8.88 2.75 18.99
N GLU A 173 7.97 3.73 19.07
CA GLU A 173 8.03 4.81 20.07
C GLU A 173 8.04 4.28 21.50
N ARG A 174 7.15 3.31 21.80
CA ARG A 174 7.09 2.65 23.12
C ARG A 174 8.39 1.88 23.45
N THR A 175 9.04 1.31 22.45
CA THR A 175 10.14 0.37 22.65
C THR A 175 11.48 1.08 22.73
N ILE A 176 11.75 2.05 21.85
CA ILE A 176 13.05 2.73 21.76
C ILE A 176 12.99 4.24 22.01
N GLY A 177 11.78 4.83 22.08
CA GLY A 177 11.62 6.28 22.24
C GLY A 177 12.24 7.05 21.07
N ALA A 178 12.92 8.15 21.38
CA ALA A 178 13.59 9.01 20.41
C ALA A 178 14.96 8.49 19.93
N LYS A 179 15.35 7.25 20.29
CA LYS A 179 16.62 6.68 19.84
C LYS A 179 16.63 6.42 18.34
N MET A 180 17.80 6.51 17.72
CA MET A 180 17.99 6.14 16.32
C MET A 180 17.61 4.66 16.08
N GLY A 181 17.05 4.37 14.93
CA GLY A 181 16.80 3.01 14.48
C GLY A 181 18.10 2.25 14.24
N THR A 182 18.08 0.91 14.32
CA THR A 182 19.26 0.06 14.08
C THR A 182 19.82 0.22 12.66
N GLY A 183 19.00 0.63 11.68
CA GLY A 183 19.42 0.91 10.31
C GLY A 183 19.88 2.35 10.06
N GLY A 184 20.15 3.15 11.10
CA GLY A 184 20.67 4.52 10.97
C GLY A 184 19.62 5.60 10.60
N SER A 185 18.33 5.25 10.56
CA SER A 185 17.26 6.23 10.37
C SER A 185 17.00 7.05 11.62
N SER A 186 16.34 8.22 11.48
CA SER A 186 15.87 9.02 12.63
C SER A 186 14.76 8.31 13.46
N GLY A 187 14.57 7.00 13.26
CA GLY A 187 13.67 6.18 14.05
C GLY A 187 12.22 6.63 13.89
N VAL A 188 11.55 6.94 15.01
CA VAL A 188 10.14 7.32 15.06
C VAL A 188 9.79 8.50 14.16
N GLN A 189 10.66 9.52 14.07
CA GLN A 189 10.40 10.70 13.24
C GLN A 189 10.27 10.35 11.76
N TYR A 190 11.17 9.51 11.25
CA TYR A 190 11.06 9.02 9.87
C TYR A 190 9.79 8.22 9.64
N LEU A 191 9.47 7.29 10.54
CA LEU A 191 8.26 6.47 10.42
C LEU A 191 7.00 7.34 10.49
N ALA A 192 6.95 8.33 11.36
CA ALA A 192 5.83 9.27 11.49
C ALA A 192 5.60 10.08 10.20
N SER A 193 6.66 10.44 9.47
CA SER A 193 6.53 11.15 8.18
C SER A 193 5.87 10.32 7.08
N THR A 194 5.78 8.99 7.26
CA THR A 194 5.09 8.09 6.32
C THR A 194 3.61 7.92 6.60
N LEU A 195 3.12 8.44 7.75
CA LEU A 195 1.69 8.42 8.09
C LEU A 195 0.91 9.38 7.19
N PHE A 196 -0.39 9.13 7.07
CA PHE A 196 -1.33 9.95 6.28
C PHE A 196 -0.98 10.10 4.80
N ASN A 197 -0.20 9.16 4.26
CA ASN A 197 0.09 9.07 2.84
C ASN A 197 -0.71 7.90 2.24
N PRO A 198 -1.97 8.13 1.80
CA PRO A 198 -2.78 7.09 1.20
C PRO A 198 -2.19 6.62 -0.13
N VAL A 199 -2.45 5.36 -0.46
CA VAL A 199 -2.05 4.76 -1.73
C VAL A 199 -3.02 5.18 -2.84
N PHE A 200 -4.33 5.11 -2.56
CA PHE A 200 -5.40 5.39 -3.53
C PHE A 200 -6.02 6.75 -3.28
N LYS A 201 -5.22 7.81 -3.52
CA LYS A 201 -5.58 9.20 -3.19
C LYS A 201 -6.96 9.61 -3.70
N ASP A 202 -7.29 9.31 -4.96
CA ASP A 202 -8.56 9.73 -5.55
C ASP A 202 -9.77 9.11 -4.84
N LEU A 203 -9.65 7.89 -4.32
CA LEU A 203 -10.73 7.29 -3.52
C LEU A 203 -10.98 8.04 -2.21
N TRP A 204 -9.94 8.61 -1.62
CA TRP A 204 -10.07 9.43 -0.42
C TRP A 204 -10.60 10.83 -0.75
N GLU A 205 -10.10 11.45 -1.81
CA GLU A 205 -10.46 12.81 -2.21
C GLU A 205 -11.94 12.95 -2.61
N ILE A 206 -12.51 11.92 -3.24
CA ILE A 206 -13.94 11.95 -3.59
C ILE A 206 -14.89 11.89 -2.40
N ARG A 207 -14.44 11.50 -1.19
CA ARG A 207 -15.34 11.36 -0.02
C ARG A 207 -16.09 12.64 0.33
N SER A 208 -15.49 13.78 0.16
CA SER A 208 -16.13 15.08 0.42
C SER A 208 -17.04 15.57 -0.73
N ARG A 209 -17.15 14.78 -1.82
CA ARG A 209 -17.89 15.14 -3.04
C ARG A 209 -19.18 14.31 -3.25
N PHE A 210 -19.49 13.40 -2.32
CA PHE A 210 -20.73 12.60 -2.32
C PHE A 210 -21.97 13.41 -1.96
#